data_75a63cf5674d9a95e12e5adc8ad7f950
#
_entry.id   75a63cf5674d9a95e12e5adc8ad7f950
#
_cell.length_a   1.000
_cell.length_b   1.000
_cell.length_c   1.000
_cell.angle_alpha   90.00
_cell.angle_beta   90.00
_cell.angle_gamma   90.00
#
_symmetry.space_group_name_H-M   'P 1'
#
loop_
_entity.id
_entity.type
_entity.pdbx_description
1 polymer ?
#
loop_
_entity_poly.entity_id
_entity_poly.type
_entity_poly.pdbx_seq_one_letter_code
_entity_poly.pdbx_strand_id
1 'polypeptide(L)' 'MDEIKNGKSGEALFSVYTTREAEQIWGLAENTVNKWCNRGKFLENEARKSGKVWLVTHDGMERLTSK' A
#
# COMPACT_ATOMS: atom_id res chain seq x y z
N MET A 1 -18.86 -3.53 -15.49
CA MET A 1 -18.69 -3.58 -15.23
C MET A 1 -18.40 -3.54 -14.68
N ASP A 2 -18.27 -3.36 -14.85
CA ASP A 2 -17.96 -3.23 -14.40
C ASP A 2 -17.60 -2.91 -13.89
N GLU A 3 -17.66 -2.62 -14.08
CA GLU A 3 -17.37 -2.29 -13.63
C GLU A 3 -17.21 -1.96 -12.98
N ILE A 4 -17.52 -1.75 -13.22
CA ILE A 4 -17.42 -1.42 -12.64
C ILE A 4 -17.40 -1.22 -11.94
N LYS A 5 -17.71 -0.98 -12.10
CA LYS A 5 -17.64 -0.80 -11.46
C LYS A 5 -17.45 -0.60 -10.62
N ASN A 6 -17.50 -0.51 -10.80
CA ASN A 6 -17.16 -0.35 -9.99
C ASN A 6 -16.75 -0.26 -9.26
N GLY A 7 -16.90 -0.03 -9.41
CA GLY A 7 -16.36 -0.10 -8.90
C GLY A 7 -16.00 0.39 -8.39
N LYS A 8 -16.43 0.58 -8.57
CA LYS A 8 -15.97 0.95 -8.19
C LYS A 8 -15.94 1.54 -7.50
N SER A 9 -16.14 1.83 -7.65
CA SER A 9 -16.04 2.25 -6.93
C SER A 9 -15.75 2.29 -5.71
N GLY A 10 -16.07 2.15 -5.27
CA GLY A 10 -15.71 2.11 -3.87
C GLY A 10 -14.28 1.99 -3.63
N GLU A 11 -13.55 1.46 -4.50
CA GLU A 11 -12.17 1.30 -4.31
C GLU A 11 -11.43 2.54 -4.28
N ALA A 12 -11.96 3.60 -4.74
CA ALA A 12 -11.32 4.89 -4.68
C ALA A 12 -11.18 5.37 -3.25
N LEU A 13 -12.01 4.87 -2.34
CA LEU A 13 -11.94 5.29 -0.96
C LEU A 13 -10.86 4.58 -0.18
N PHE A 14 -10.42 3.45 -0.69
CA PHE A 14 -9.38 2.69 -0.01
C PHE A 14 -8.32 2.32 -1.00
N SER A 15 -7.33 3.19 -1.12
CA SER A 15 -6.21 2.91 -1.99
C SER A 15 -5.20 2.09 -1.23
N VAL A 16 -5.16 0.82 -1.55
CA VAL A 16 -4.17 -0.06 -0.95
C VAL A 16 -3.34 -0.71 -2.04
N TYR A 17 -2.12 -1.04 -1.69
CA TYR A 17 -1.15 -1.58 -2.64
C TYR A 17 -0.39 -2.72 -2.00
N THR A 18 0.07 -3.67 -2.81
CA THR A 18 1.06 -4.61 -2.31
C THR A 18 2.37 -3.86 -2.18
N THR A 19 3.32 -4.41 -1.42
CA THR A 19 4.61 -3.75 -1.26
C THR A 19 5.28 -3.53 -2.60
N ARG A 20 5.19 -4.51 -3.50
CA ARG A 20 5.80 -4.38 -4.82
C ARG A 20 5.16 -3.27 -5.64
N GLU A 21 3.83 -3.19 -5.62
CA GLU A 21 3.14 -2.12 -6.32
C GLU A 21 3.54 -0.76 -5.78
N ALA A 22 3.60 -0.64 -4.46
CA ALA A 22 3.96 0.62 -3.84
C ALA A 22 5.38 1.02 -4.22
N GLU A 23 6.31 0.07 -4.23
CA GLU A 23 7.68 0.37 -4.63
C GLU A 23 7.74 0.90 -6.05
N GLN A 24 6.95 0.33 -6.96
CA GLN A 24 6.93 0.78 -8.33
C GLN A 24 6.31 2.16 -8.48
N ILE A 25 5.21 2.39 -7.77
CA ILE A 25 4.49 3.66 -7.87
C ILE A 25 5.34 4.81 -7.34
N TRP A 26 6.03 4.59 -6.21
CA TRP A 26 6.84 5.63 -5.59
C TRP A 26 8.31 5.59 -6.00
N GLY A 27 8.65 4.71 -6.93
CA GLY A 27 10.00 4.65 -7.45
C GLY A 27 11.05 4.22 -6.44
N LEU A 28 10.71 3.26 -5.61
CA LEU A 28 11.59 2.80 -4.54
C LEU A 28 12.31 1.52 -4.95
N ALA A 29 13.41 1.26 -4.28
CA ALA A 29 14.15 0.04 -4.53
C ALA A 29 13.37 -1.19 -4.07
N GLU A 30 13.68 -2.31 -4.65
CA GLU A 30 13.02 -3.56 -4.33
C GLU A 30 13.15 -3.87 -2.84
N ASN A 31 12.06 -4.33 -2.25
CA ASN A 31 11.97 -4.70 -0.84
C ASN A 31 12.02 -3.54 0.16
N THR A 32 12.06 -2.30 -0.31
CA THR A 32 12.06 -1.15 0.60
C THR A 32 10.81 -1.12 1.46
N VAL A 33 9.66 -1.22 0.82
CA VAL A 33 8.38 -1.15 1.54
C VAL A 33 8.20 -2.39 2.41
N ASN A 34 8.64 -3.53 1.93
CA ASN A 34 8.56 -4.76 2.71
C ASN A 34 9.38 -4.63 4.00
N LYS A 35 10.55 -4.02 3.92
CA LYS A 35 11.37 -3.78 5.10
C LYS A 35 10.67 -2.84 6.07
N TRP A 36 10.01 -1.80 5.55
CA TRP A 36 9.26 -0.88 6.39
C TRP A 36 8.15 -1.62 7.14
N CYS A 37 7.45 -2.52 6.46
CA CYS A 37 6.42 -3.31 7.10
C CYS A 37 6.99 -4.16 8.23
N ASN A 38 8.10 -4.84 7.95
CA ASN A 38 8.71 -5.72 8.94
C ASN A 38 9.29 -4.98 10.13
N ARG A 39 9.67 -3.72 9.94
CA ARG A 39 10.23 -2.92 11.02
C ARG A 39 9.19 -2.10 11.76
N GLY A 40 7.93 -2.25 11.39
CA GLY A 40 6.85 -1.53 12.05
C GLY A 40 6.83 -0.04 11.80
N LYS A 41 7.29 0.37 10.62
CA LYS A 41 7.30 1.79 10.28
C LYS A 41 5.93 2.35 9.96
N PHE A 42 5.02 1.48 9.52
CA PHE A 42 3.65 1.90 9.25
C PHE A 42 2.84 1.86 10.53
N LEU A 43 1.85 2.74 10.62
CA LEU A 43 0.89 2.69 11.70
C LEU A 43 0.00 1.47 11.51
N GLU A 44 -0.67 1.07 12.57
CA GLU A 44 -1.49 -0.13 12.57
C GLU A 44 -2.52 -0.15 11.46
N ASN A 45 -3.10 1.00 11.15
CA ASN A 45 -4.11 1.10 10.11
C ASN A 45 -3.54 1.43 8.73
N GLU A 46 -2.23 1.49 8.60
CA GLU A 46 -1.59 1.82 7.33
C GLU A 46 -1.04 0.60 6.61
N ALA A 47 -0.89 -0.51 7.30
CA ALA A 47 -0.39 -1.73 6.68
C ALA A 47 -1.00 -2.93 7.36
N ARG A 48 -1.20 -3.98 6.57
CA ARG A 48 -1.71 -5.21 7.15
C ARG A 48 -1.18 -6.36 6.32
N LYS A 49 -0.97 -7.48 6.98
CA LYS A 49 -0.49 -8.67 6.31
C LYS A 49 -1.67 -9.55 5.96
N SER A 50 -1.76 -9.92 4.70
CA SER A 50 -2.81 -10.79 4.20
C SER A 50 -2.12 -12.04 3.66
N GLY A 51 -2.15 -13.12 4.42
CA GLY A 51 -1.42 -14.31 4.06
C GLY A 51 0.07 -14.02 4.05
N LYS A 52 0.71 -14.15 2.90
CA LYS A 52 2.14 -13.90 2.78
C LYS A 52 2.45 -12.53 2.19
N VAL A 53 1.42 -11.72 1.99
CA VAL A 53 1.59 -10.44 1.31
C VAL A 53 1.24 -9.30 2.24
N TRP A 54 2.08 -8.29 2.28
CA TRP A 54 1.77 -7.06 2.99
C TRP A 54 1.00 -6.13 2.07
N LEU A 55 -0.02 -5.49 2.63
CA LEU A 55 -0.78 -4.46 1.93
C LEU A 55 -0.56 -3.14 2.67
N VAL A 56 -0.35 -2.07 1.93
CA VAL A 56 -0.09 -0.77 2.53
C VAL A 56 -1.05 0.26 1.93
N THR A 57 -1.38 1.28 2.71
CA THR A 57 -2.29 2.31 2.25
C THR A 57 -1.54 3.43 1.55
N HIS A 58 -2.27 4.17 0.73
CA HIS A 58 -1.72 5.35 0.08
C HIS A 58 -1.23 6.36 1.13
N ASP A 59 -2.03 6.59 2.15
CA ASP A 59 -1.66 7.53 3.20
C ASP A 59 -0.38 7.13 3.91
N GLY A 60 -0.23 5.84 4.19
CA GLY A 60 0.98 5.35 4.83
C GLY A 60 2.21 5.55 3.96
N MET A 61 2.06 5.29 2.66
CA MET A 61 3.16 5.51 1.73
C MET A 61 3.54 6.97 1.63
N GLU A 62 2.53 7.85 1.56
CA GLU A 62 2.79 9.28 1.49
C GLU A 62 3.51 9.77 2.74
N ARG A 63 3.08 9.29 3.89
CA ARG A 63 3.70 9.70 5.15
C ARG A 63 5.17 9.28 5.22
N LEU A 64 5.47 8.05 4.80
CA LEU A 64 6.84 7.55 4.91
C LEU A 64 7.76 8.05 3.80
N THR A 65 7.21 8.45 2.66
CA THR A 65 8.02 8.95 1.56
C THR A 65 8.08 10.48 1.52
N SER A 66 7.21 11.14 2.25
CA SER A 66 7.19 12.61 2.28
C SER A 66 8.38 13.13 3.07
N LYS A 67 8.91 14.25 2.64
CA LYS A 67 10.07 14.84 3.29
C LYS A 67 9.76 16.13 4.00
#